data_f6b9df9abcbb861fe69ec89546b8565f
#
_entry.id   f6b9df9abcbb861fe69ec89546b8565f
#
_cell.length_a   1.000
_cell.length_b   1.000
_cell.length_c   1.000
_cell.angle_alpha   90.00
_cell.angle_beta   90.00
_cell.angle_gamma   90.00
#
_symmetry.space_group_name_H-M   'P 1'
#
loop_
_entity.id
_entity.type
_entity.pdbx_description
1 polymer ?
#
loop_
_entity_poly.entity_id
_entity_poly.type
_entity_poly.pdbx_seq_one_letter_code
_entity_poly.pdbx_strand_id
1 'polypeptide(L)'
;CVSDDQLKRLREVSRFVSEIANLSPDKHQPYVGDAAFAHKGGVHVDAVRKNVATYEHIAPERVGNARRIVISDYSGRGNILEKAKEFNIPLDSDHPQVREILWQLKELEHQGFQFEGAEGSLELRMKKVLGRHQRFFKLVGFRVIVEKREIDEAPLGAGEQKQRGRVAILPG
;
A
#
# COMPACT_ATOMS: atom_id res chain seq x y z
N CYS A 1 19.49 14.24 26.22
CA CYS A 1 19.59 13.90 24.80
C CYS A 1 19.30 12.42 24.61
N VAL A 2 18.81 12.02 23.46
CA VAL A 2 18.40 10.66 23.11
C VAL A 2 19.56 9.97 22.39
N SER A 3 19.87 8.70 22.75
CA SER A 3 20.86 7.89 22.05
C SER A 3 20.30 7.35 20.72
N ASP A 4 21.17 6.92 19.81
CA ASP A 4 20.74 6.32 18.52
C ASP A 4 19.89 5.06 18.73
N ASP A 5 20.16 4.26 19.75
CA ASP A 5 19.36 3.07 20.07
C ASP A 5 17.97 3.43 20.60
N GLN A 6 17.86 4.50 21.37
CA GLN A 6 16.56 5.03 21.81
C GLN A 6 15.80 5.61 20.61
N LEU A 7 16.50 6.31 19.70
CA LEU A 7 15.89 6.89 18.52
C LEU A 7 15.29 5.82 17.59
N LYS A 8 15.94 4.67 17.42
CA LYS A 8 15.43 3.52 16.66
C LYS A 8 14.09 2.98 17.20
N ARG A 9 13.78 3.22 18.44
CA ARG A 9 12.52 2.82 19.07
C ARG A 9 11.41 3.88 18.98
N LEU A 10 11.67 5.01 18.35
CA LEU A 10 10.73 6.14 18.32
C LEU A 10 9.35 5.74 17.80
N ARG A 11 9.30 4.98 16.69
CA ARG A 11 8.04 4.50 16.10
C ARG A 11 7.31 3.51 17.02
N GLU A 12 8.03 2.59 17.64
CA GLU A 12 7.50 1.63 18.61
C GLU A 12 6.86 2.37 19.80
N VAL A 13 7.57 3.32 20.38
CA VAL A 13 7.10 4.12 21.52
C VAL A 13 5.86 4.95 21.12
N SER A 14 5.88 5.58 19.93
CA SER A 14 4.74 6.35 19.44
C SER A 14 3.48 5.47 19.31
N ARG A 15 3.60 4.26 18.78
CA ARG A 15 2.49 3.32 18.66
C ARG A 15 1.99 2.85 20.02
N PHE A 16 2.90 2.52 20.92
CA PHE A 16 2.56 2.13 22.30
C PHE A 16 1.77 3.24 23.02
N VAL A 17 2.22 4.48 22.92
CA VAL A 17 1.51 5.63 23.51
C VAL A 17 0.11 5.81 22.91
N SER A 18 -0.01 5.70 21.59
CA SER A 18 -1.32 5.79 20.93
C SER A 18 -2.27 4.69 21.37
N GLU A 19 -1.76 3.46 21.54
CA GLU A 19 -2.54 2.31 22.00
C GLU A 19 -3.04 2.52 23.44
N ILE A 20 -2.15 2.93 24.37
CA ILE A 20 -2.52 3.22 25.77
C ILE A 20 -3.52 4.38 25.84
N ALA A 21 -3.36 5.40 25.00
CA ALA A 21 -4.27 6.55 24.93
C ALA A 21 -5.58 6.26 24.17
N ASN A 22 -5.74 5.05 23.62
CA ASN A 22 -6.87 4.67 22.75
C ASN A 22 -7.07 5.64 21.57
N LEU A 23 -5.96 6.08 20.96
CA LEU A 23 -5.93 6.95 19.79
C LEU A 23 -5.50 6.17 18.56
N SER A 24 -6.14 6.44 17.44
CA SER A 24 -5.66 5.94 16.14
C SER A 24 -4.38 6.68 15.73
N PRO A 25 -3.27 5.97 15.43
CA PRO A 25 -2.05 6.61 14.97
C PRO A 25 -2.28 7.37 13.66
N ASP A 26 -1.79 8.61 13.59
CA ASP A 26 -1.79 9.36 12.33
C ASP A 26 -0.71 8.79 11.40
N LYS A 27 -1.15 8.28 10.25
CA LYS A 27 -0.25 7.71 9.24
C LYS A 27 0.72 8.71 8.62
N HIS A 28 0.43 10.01 8.69
CA HIS A 28 1.30 11.08 8.18
C HIS A 28 2.16 11.74 9.27
N GLN A 29 2.06 11.28 10.51
CA GLN A 29 2.85 11.83 11.61
C GLN A 29 4.35 11.78 11.28
N PRO A 30 5.08 12.91 11.39
CA PRO A 30 6.51 12.97 11.10
C PRO A 30 7.30 11.86 11.81
N TYR A 31 8.22 11.25 11.10
CA TYR A 31 9.12 10.15 11.50
C TYR A 31 8.44 8.81 11.79
N VAL A 32 7.28 8.77 12.41
CA VAL A 32 6.68 7.55 12.98
C VAL A 32 5.48 7.02 12.18
N GLY A 33 4.82 7.87 11.42
CA GLY A 33 3.67 7.50 10.60
C GLY A 33 4.04 6.53 9.47
N ASP A 34 3.10 5.70 9.06
CA ASP A 34 3.31 4.70 8.00
C ASP A 34 3.56 5.33 6.62
N ALA A 35 3.14 6.57 6.41
CA ALA A 35 3.36 7.35 5.20
C ALA A 35 4.48 8.38 5.31
N ALA A 36 5.16 8.49 6.46
CA ALA A 36 6.19 9.50 6.70
C ALA A 36 7.38 9.40 5.73
N PHE A 37 7.69 8.18 5.26
CA PHE A 37 8.74 7.89 4.28
C PHE A 37 8.18 7.18 3.04
N ALA A 38 6.96 7.56 2.64
CA ALA A 38 6.31 6.99 1.47
C ALA A 38 6.53 7.88 0.24
N HIS A 39 7.03 7.30 -0.83
CA HIS A 39 7.26 7.96 -2.11
C HIS A 39 6.32 7.39 -3.17
N LYS A 40 5.49 8.24 -3.76
CA LYS A 40 4.47 7.88 -4.75
C LYS A 40 4.83 8.30 -6.16
N GLY A 41 5.27 9.54 -6.33
CA GLY A 41 5.57 10.10 -7.64
C GLY A 41 6.83 9.51 -8.28
N GLY A 42 6.77 9.20 -9.58
CA GLY A 42 7.89 8.58 -10.31
C GLY A 42 9.18 9.38 -10.26
N VAL A 43 9.10 10.72 -10.32
CA VAL A 43 10.27 11.62 -10.22
C VAL A 43 10.91 11.54 -8.84
N HIS A 44 10.09 11.52 -7.77
CA HIS A 44 10.59 11.38 -6.40
C HIS A 44 11.29 10.05 -6.18
N VAL A 45 10.67 8.97 -6.63
CA VAL A 45 11.25 7.62 -6.52
C VAL A 45 12.57 7.52 -7.27
N ASP A 46 12.65 8.06 -8.49
CA ASP A 46 13.90 8.05 -9.27
C ASP A 46 15.01 8.89 -8.60
N ALA A 47 14.65 10.03 -8.01
CA ALA A 47 15.61 10.85 -7.27
C ALA A 47 16.11 10.15 -6.00
N VAL A 48 15.24 9.54 -5.20
CA VAL A 48 15.62 8.78 -4.00
C VAL A 48 16.48 7.58 -4.35
N ARG A 49 16.22 6.91 -5.48
CA ARG A 49 17.08 5.80 -5.97
C ARG A 49 18.49 6.26 -6.28
N LYS A 50 18.67 7.46 -6.82
CA LYS A 50 19.97 8.03 -7.15
C LYS A 50 20.68 8.59 -5.92
N ASN A 51 19.94 9.31 -5.09
CA ASN A 51 20.43 9.87 -3.82
C ASN A 51 19.27 10.05 -2.84
N VAL A 52 19.30 9.30 -1.76
CA VAL A 52 18.26 9.34 -0.72
C VAL A 52 18.10 10.72 -0.09
N ALA A 53 19.20 11.49 0.05
CA ALA A 53 19.19 12.81 0.65
C ALA A 53 18.39 13.86 -0.15
N THR A 54 17.91 13.53 -1.36
CA THR A 54 17.08 14.45 -2.16
C THR A 54 15.70 14.68 -1.52
N TYR A 55 15.16 13.69 -0.84
CA TYR A 55 13.82 13.75 -0.22
C TYR A 55 13.80 13.25 1.23
N GLU A 56 14.84 12.61 1.70
CA GLU A 56 14.93 12.09 3.08
C GLU A 56 16.08 12.79 3.81
N HIS A 57 15.76 13.63 4.78
CA HIS A 57 16.76 14.31 5.62
C HIS A 57 17.29 13.44 6.74
N ILE A 58 16.65 12.28 6.99
CA ILE A 58 17.06 11.26 7.95
C ILE A 58 16.74 9.89 7.36
N ALA A 59 17.61 8.92 7.56
CA ALA A 59 17.33 7.54 7.18
C ALA A 59 16.17 6.97 8.02
N PRO A 60 15.13 6.37 7.41
CA PRO A 60 13.97 5.84 8.12
C PRO A 60 14.31 4.88 9.25
N GLU A 61 15.33 4.06 9.03
CA GLU A 61 15.81 3.05 9.98
C GLU A 61 16.33 3.66 11.29
N ARG A 62 16.81 4.90 11.25
CA ARG A 62 17.26 5.61 12.46
C ARG A 62 16.13 5.93 13.43
N VAL A 63 14.90 5.97 12.94
CA VAL A 63 13.69 6.26 13.74
C VAL A 63 12.77 5.04 13.88
N GLY A 64 13.27 3.86 13.50
CA GLY A 64 12.51 2.60 13.55
C GLY A 64 11.41 2.50 12.49
N ASN A 65 11.50 3.28 11.43
CA ASN A 65 10.57 3.26 10.30
C ASN A 65 11.23 2.64 9.06
N ALA A 66 10.50 2.53 7.96
CA ALA A 66 10.98 2.00 6.70
C ALA A 66 10.48 2.86 5.52
N ARG A 67 11.31 2.93 4.48
CA ARG A 67 10.88 3.54 3.22
C ARG A 67 9.83 2.68 2.54
N ARG A 68 8.82 3.33 1.97
CA ARG A 68 7.78 2.69 1.17
C ARG A 68 7.68 3.32 -0.21
N ILE A 69 7.71 2.49 -1.22
CA ILE A 69 7.38 2.90 -2.58
C ILE A 69 5.93 2.53 -2.83
N VAL A 70 5.11 3.54 -3.11
CA VAL A 70 3.68 3.39 -3.39
C VAL A 70 3.46 3.41 -4.89
N ILE A 71 2.61 2.52 -5.38
CA ILE A 71 2.21 2.48 -6.78
C ILE A 71 0.90 3.24 -6.98
N SER A 72 0.85 4.05 -8.02
CA SER A 72 -0.33 4.79 -8.47
C SER A 72 -0.21 5.17 -9.95
N ASP A 73 -1.20 5.87 -10.46
CA ASP A 73 -1.20 6.49 -11.80
C ASP A 73 0.00 7.42 -12.04
N TYR A 74 0.53 8.06 -10.97
CA TYR A 74 1.75 8.89 -11.00
C TYR A 74 3.05 8.08 -11.01
N SER A 75 2.97 6.75 -10.94
CA SER A 75 4.15 5.88 -10.91
C SER A 75 4.87 5.86 -12.26
N GLY A 76 6.20 5.85 -12.17
CA GLY A 76 7.09 5.67 -13.30
C GLY A 76 7.74 4.29 -13.32
N ARG A 77 8.66 4.08 -14.27
CA ARG A 77 9.46 2.84 -14.35
C ARG A 77 10.18 2.52 -13.05
N GLY A 78 10.73 3.56 -12.39
CA GLY A 78 11.45 3.41 -11.13
C GLY A 78 10.62 2.73 -10.05
N ASN A 79 9.35 3.09 -9.91
CA ASN A 79 8.45 2.47 -8.94
C ASN A 79 8.27 0.98 -9.21
N ILE A 80 8.09 0.58 -10.47
CA ILE A 80 7.94 -0.84 -10.85
C ILE A 80 9.20 -1.63 -10.55
N LEU A 81 10.37 -1.07 -10.84
CA LEU A 81 11.65 -1.74 -10.60
C LEU A 81 11.93 -1.92 -9.10
N GLU A 82 11.59 -0.91 -8.28
CA GLU A 82 11.74 -1.05 -6.82
C GLU A 82 10.77 -2.09 -6.24
N LYS A 83 9.51 -2.10 -6.69
CA LYS A 83 8.56 -3.13 -6.29
C LYS A 83 8.96 -4.53 -6.81
N ALA A 84 9.53 -4.62 -8.00
CA ALA A 84 10.07 -5.89 -8.49
C ALA A 84 11.17 -6.43 -7.59
N LYS A 85 12.09 -5.57 -7.12
CA LYS A 85 13.12 -5.96 -6.15
C LYS A 85 12.52 -6.41 -4.82
N GLU A 86 11.54 -5.66 -4.30
CA GLU A 86 10.84 -5.98 -3.05
C GLU A 86 10.17 -7.38 -3.14
N PHE A 87 9.57 -7.71 -4.28
CA PHE A 87 8.92 -9.00 -4.54
C PHE A 87 9.88 -10.09 -5.02
N ASN A 88 11.19 -9.83 -5.06
CA ASN A 88 12.20 -10.74 -5.60
C ASN A 88 11.89 -11.19 -7.05
N ILE A 89 11.34 -10.29 -7.86
CA ILE A 89 11.07 -10.50 -9.28
C ILE A 89 12.27 -9.92 -10.07
N PRO A 90 13.07 -10.75 -10.77
CA PRO A 90 14.13 -10.26 -11.61
C PRO A 90 13.54 -9.52 -12.81
N LEU A 91 13.71 -8.21 -12.83
CA LEU A 91 13.18 -7.31 -13.86
C LEU A 91 14.18 -6.18 -14.11
N ASP A 92 14.68 -6.09 -15.33
CA ASP A 92 15.61 -5.05 -15.76
C ASP A 92 14.87 -3.81 -16.26
N SER A 93 15.55 -2.66 -16.19
CA SER A 93 14.99 -1.35 -16.58
C SER A 93 14.51 -1.29 -18.03
N ASP A 94 15.21 -2.00 -18.91
CA ASP A 94 14.97 -2.00 -20.37
C ASP A 94 14.01 -3.12 -20.81
N HIS A 95 13.51 -3.91 -19.84
CA HIS A 95 12.60 -5.00 -20.16
C HIS A 95 11.29 -4.46 -20.75
N PRO A 96 10.84 -4.92 -21.93
CA PRO A 96 9.70 -4.36 -22.63
C PRO A 96 8.38 -4.46 -21.82
N GLN A 97 8.26 -5.47 -20.98
CA GLN A 97 7.09 -5.69 -20.11
C GLN A 97 6.97 -4.66 -18.97
N VAL A 98 8.00 -3.88 -18.65
CA VAL A 98 7.88 -2.77 -17.68
C VAL A 98 6.83 -1.74 -18.13
N ARG A 99 6.81 -1.42 -19.44
CA ARG A 99 5.81 -0.52 -20.01
C ARG A 99 4.41 -1.12 -19.96
N GLU A 100 4.29 -2.40 -20.24
CA GLU A 100 3.01 -3.12 -20.18
C GLU A 100 2.46 -3.15 -18.75
N ILE A 101 3.28 -3.46 -17.75
CA ILE A 101 2.90 -3.42 -16.34
C ILE A 101 2.39 -2.03 -15.97
N LEU A 102 3.12 -0.97 -16.32
CA LEU A 102 2.73 0.40 -16.03
C LEU A 102 1.41 0.78 -16.69
N TRP A 103 1.23 0.40 -17.95
CA TRP A 103 -0.01 0.67 -18.67
C TRP A 103 -1.20 -0.01 -18.02
N GLN A 104 -1.09 -1.31 -17.71
CA GLN A 104 -2.15 -2.08 -17.05
C GLN A 104 -2.50 -1.51 -15.67
N LEU A 105 -1.51 -1.08 -14.88
CA LEU A 105 -1.75 -0.49 -13.57
C LEU A 105 -2.51 0.83 -13.68
N LYS A 106 -2.12 1.71 -14.60
CA LYS A 106 -2.80 2.97 -14.84
C LYS A 106 -4.23 2.77 -15.31
N GLU A 107 -4.45 1.83 -16.21
CA GLU A 107 -5.78 1.49 -16.71
C GLU A 107 -6.69 0.98 -15.58
N LEU A 108 -6.17 0.11 -14.70
CA LEU A 108 -6.91 -0.39 -13.56
C LEU A 108 -7.23 0.71 -12.54
N GLU A 109 -6.29 1.60 -12.25
CA GLU A 109 -6.55 2.75 -11.37
C GLU A 109 -7.59 3.70 -11.97
N HIS A 110 -7.59 3.88 -13.28
CA HIS A 110 -8.62 4.64 -13.99
C HIS A 110 -10.02 4.01 -13.84
N GLN A 111 -10.07 2.69 -13.70
CA GLN A 111 -11.29 1.93 -13.42
C GLN A 111 -11.68 1.94 -11.93
N GLY A 112 -10.91 2.61 -11.06
CA GLY A 112 -11.18 2.73 -9.63
C GLY A 112 -10.48 1.72 -8.73
N PHE A 113 -9.59 0.88 -9.27
CA PHE A 113 -8.75 0.00 -8.44
C PHE A 113 -7.66 0.82 -7.74
N GLN A 114 -7.28 0.40 -6.54
CA GLN A 114 -6.19 1.00 -5.79
C GLN A 114 -5.19 -0.08 -5.39
N PHE A 115 -3.91 0.18 -5.67
CA PHE A 115 -2.82 -0.75 -5.34
C PHE A 115 -2.08 -0.34 -4.06
N GLU A 116 -2.38 0.82 -3.49
CA GLU A 116 -1.88 1.23 -2.19
C GLU A 116 -2.44 0.31 -1.10
N GLY A 117 -1.57 -0.52 -0.50
CA GLY A 117 -1.97 -1.54 0.47
C GLY A 117 -2.46 -2.86 -0.14
N ALA A 118 -2.54 -2.99 -1.47
CA ALA A 118 -2.89 -4.23 -2.18
C ALA A 118 -1.65 -4.88 -2.83
N GLU A 119 -0.57 -5.00 -2.09
CA GLU A 119 0.75 -5.44 -2.59
C GLU A 119 0.73 -6.85 -3.19
N GLY A 120 0.00 -7.78 -2.59
CA GLY A 120 -0.18 -9.12 -3.17
C GLY A 120 -0.88 -9.12 -4.52
N SER A 121 -1.84 -8.22 -4.73
CA SER A 121 -2.52 -8.04 -6.03
C SER A 121 -1.58 -7.45 -7.06
N LEU A 122 -0.73 -6.52 -6.66
CA LEU A 122 0.30 -5.92 -7.50
C LEU A 122 1.34 -6.98 -7.93
N GLU A 123 1.88 -7.73 -6.98
CA GLU A 123 2.84 -8.81 -7.22
C GLU A 123 2.26 -9.83 -8.21
N LEU A 124 1.03 -10.26 -7.97
CA LEU A 124 0.33 -11.22 -8.83
C LEU A 124 0.15 -10.67 -10.25
N ARG A 125 -0.18 -9.40 -10.39
CA ARG A 125 -0.31 -8.73 -11.70
C ARG A 125 1.03 -8.71 -12.43
N MET A 126 2.10 -8.31 -11.74
CA MET A 126 3.45 -8.32 -12.31
C MET A 126 3.85 -9.72 -12.78
N LYS A 127 3.65 -10.74 -11.95
CA LYS A 127 3.93 -12.14 -12.31
C LYS A 127 3.11 -12.62 -13.50
N LYS A 128 1.86 -12.20 -13.65
CA LYS A 128 1.00 -12.52 -14.81
C LYS A 128 1.55 -11.93 -16.11
N VAL A 129 1.90 -10.64 -16.11
CA VAL A 129 2.48 -9.99 -17.30
C VAL A 129 3.81 -10.62 -17.70
N LEU A 130 4.62 -11.00 -16.72
CA LEU A 130 5.90 -11.67 -16.95
C LEU A 130 5.80 -13.16 -17.33
N GLY A 131 4.59 -13.72 -17.40
CA GLY A 131 4.40 -15.14 -17.68
C GLY A 131 4.87 -16.09 -16.57
N ARG A 132 5.12 -15.56 -15.36
CA ARG A 132 5.64 -16.30 -14.20
C ARG A 132 4.55 -16.66 -13.19
N HIS A 133 3.28 -16.46 -13.55
CA HIS A 133 2.15 -16.78 -12.68
C HIS A 133 1.89 -18.29 -12.63
N GLN A 134 2.01 -18.89 -11.46
CA GLN A 134 1.60 -20.26 -11.22
C GLN A 134 0.13 -20.31 -10.79
N ARG A 135 -0.67 -21.05 -11.52
CA ARG A 135 -2.07 -21.32 -11.13
C ARG A 135 -2.13 -22.50 -10.18
N PHE A 136 -2.59 -22.28 -8.97
CA PHE A 136 -2.78 -23.35 -7.97
C PHE A 136 -4.19 -23.98 -8.05
N PHE A 137 -5.17 -23.24 -8.57
CA PHE A 137 -6.55 -23.69 -8.74
C PHE A 137 -7.21 -23.00 -9.95
N LYS A 138 -8.30 -23.58 -10.42
CA LYS A 138 -9.17 -22.99 -11.43
C LYS A 138 -10.47 -22.55 -10.77
N LEU A 139 -10.77 -21.26 -10.85
CA LEU A 139 -12.06 -20.74 -10.41
C LEU A 139 -13.15 -21.28 -11.36
N VAL A 140 -14.06 -22.10 -10.86
CA VAL A 140 -15.19 -22.65 -11.62
C VAL A 140 -16.38 -21.68 -11.58
N GLY A 141 -16.58 -21.02 -10.42
CA GLY A 141 -17.60 -20.02 -10.25
C GLY A 141 -17.58 -19.46 -8.84
N PHE A 142 -18.23 -18.32 -8.63
CA PHE A 142 -18.51 -17.79 -7.31
C PHE A 142 -19.90 -17.13 -7.31
N ARG A 143 -20.50 -17.06 -6.13
CA ARG A 143 -21.78 -16.38 -5.91
C ARG A 143 -21.61 -15.37 -4.79
N VAL A 144 -21.99 -14.12 -5.06
CA VAL A 144 -22.05 -13.06 -4.05
C VAL A 144 -23.51 -12.76 -3.77
N ILE A 145 -23.90 -12.79 -2.48
CA ILE A 145 -25.22 -12.40 -2.03
C ILE A 145 -25.04 -11.09 -1.25
N VAL A 146 -25.64 -10.04 -1.78
CA VAL A 146 -25.70 -8.74 -1.11
C VAL A 146 -27.10 -8.56 -0.55
N GLU A 147 -27.25 -8.59 0.76
CA GLU A 147 -28.52 -8.33 1.43
C GLU A 147 -28.52 -6.89 1.98
N LYS A 148 -29.43 -6.08 1.49
CA LYS A 148 -29.75 -4.80 2.10
C LYS A 148 -30.81 -5.09 3.16
N ARG A 149 -30.42 -5.11 4.44
CA ARG A 149 -31.39 -5.11 5.53
C ARG A 149 -31.82 -3.68 5.76
N GLU A 150 -33.12 -3.43 5.67
CA GLU A 150 -33.70 -2.23 6.22
C GLU A 150 -33.48 -2.32 7.74
N ILE A 151 -32.66 -1.44 8.26
CA ILE A 151 -32.55 -1.23 9.70
C ILE A 151 -33.77 -0.41 10.04
N ASP A 152 -34.72 -0.98 10.80
CA ASP A 152 -35.82 -0.22 11.38
C ASP A 152 -35.22 1.05 11.97
N GLU A 153 -35.63 2.19 11.44
CA GLU A 153 -35.16 3.49 11.89
C GLU A 153 -35.64 3.70 13.33
N ALA A 154 -34.86 3.27 14.30
CA ALA A 154 -34.96 3.89 15.62
C ALA A 154 -34.65 5.38 15.42
N PRO A 155 -35.45 6.31 16.00
CA PRO A 155 -35.32 7.74 15.77
C PRO A 155 -33.86 8.16 16.09
N LEU A 156 -33.14 8.54 15.04
CA LEU A 156 -31.77 9.01 15.14
C LEU A 156 -31.72 10.31 15.93
N GLY A 157 -31.13 10.23 17.13
CA GLY A 157 -30.53 11.39 17.74
C GLY A 157 -29.43 11.88 16.79
N ALA A 158 -29.42 13.18 16.50
CA ALA A 158 -28.59 13.84 15.53
C ALA A 158 -27.10 13.41 15.62
N GLY A 159 -26.57 12.85 14.55
CA GLY A 159 -25.16 12.62 14.32
C GLY A 159 -24.71 11.17 14.39
N GLU A 160 -24.86 10.45 13.29
CA GLU A 160 -23.87 9.47 12.77
C GLU A 160 -24.55 8.53 11.77
N GLN A 161 -24.36 8.81 10.49
CA GLN A 161 -24.66 7.83 9.43
C GLN A 161 -23.50 6.82 9.36
N LYS A 162 -23.69 5.62 9.88
CA LYS A 162 -22.79 4.49 9.65
C LYS A 162 -23.46 3.49 8.70
N GLN A 163 -23.09 3.55 7.43
CA GLN A 163 -23.40 2.47 6.49
C GLN A 163 -22.56 1.23 6.84
N ARG A 164 -23.17 0.19 7.36
CA ARG A 164 -22.55 -1.13 7.52
C ARG A 164 -23.14 -2.10 6.48
N GLY A 165 -22.45 -2.27 5.37
CA GLY A 165 -22.69 -3.40 4.47
C GLY A 165 -21.86 -4.63 4.94
N ARG A 166 -22.51 -5.77 5.13
CA ARG A 166 -21.80 -7.06 5.30
C ARG A 166 -21.80 -7.79 3.97
N VAL A 167 -20.60 -8.11 3.48
CA VAL A 167 -20.42 -9.03 2.37
C VAL A 167 -20.16 -10.43 2.96
N ALA A 168 -21.01 -11.39 2.70
CA ALA A 168 -20.77 -12.79 3.04
C ALA A 168 -20.38 -13.55 1.78
N ILE A 169 -19.21 -14.19 1.81
CA ILE A 169 -18.76 -15.11 0.77
C ILE A 169 -19.07 -16.52 1.29
N LEU A 170 -19.94 -17.23 0.61
CA LEU A 170 -20.25 -18.64 0.91
C LEU A 170 -19.39 -19.52 0.00
N PRO A 171 -18.72 -20.54 0.55
CA PRO A 171 -18.08 -21.58 -0.28
C PRO A 171 -19.16 -22.38 -1.01
N GLY A 172 -18.96 -22.55 -2.32
CA GLY A 172 -19.75 -23.43 -3.17
C GLY A 172 -19.27 -24.86 -3.13
#